data_6de408e77b0da33673a4e575727bb118
#
_entry.id   6de408e77b0da33673a4e575727bb118
#
_cell.length_a   1.000
_cell.length_b   1.000
_cell.length_c   1.000
_cell.angle_alpha   90.00
_cell.angle_beta   90.00
_cell.angle_gamma   90.00
#
_symmetry.space_group_name_H-M   'P 1'
#
loop_
_entity.id
_entity.type
_entity.pdbx_description
1 polymer ?
#
loop_
_entity_poly.entity_id
_entity_poly.type
_entity_poly.pdbx_seq_one_letter_code
_entity_poly.pdbx_strand_id
1 'polypeptide(L)'
;SQRLKDFVNCRSFLDHNRIYSQPIKKLDHKIYSKGSFSFKGQIISSKDLIDDFIIHISKWKKFISKHGLIIVELHTLDPEITRKNSGNSLACAYDGTHGFSDQYLFEYDIFKKCIEKAGMIISYKHEMLFPKNIPTVSINYIK
;
A
#
# COMPACT_ATOMS: atom_id res chain seq x y z
N SER A 1 -14.20 18.75 -8.47
CA SER A 1 -13.31 18.32 -7.36
C SER A 1 -13.84 18.73 -5.97
N GLN A 2 -14.64 19.77 -5.81
CA GLN A 2 -15.26 20.10 -4.52
C GLN A 2 -16.23 19.02 -4.03
N ARG A 3 -16.92 18.32 -4.92
CA ARG A 3 -17.88 17.25 -4.60
C ARG A 3 -17.26 16.03 -3.91
N LEU A 4 -15.97 15.74 -4.10
CA LEU A 4 -15.32 14.60 -3.46
C LEU A 4 -15.35 14.67 -1.92
N LYS A 5 -15.44 15.85 -1.34
CA LYS A 5 -15.53 16.03 0.12
C LYS A 5 -16.89 15.62 0.70
N ASP A 6 -17.92 15.55 -0.14
CA ASP A 6 -19.30 15.28 0.29
C ASP A 6 -19.68 13.81 0.20
N PHE A 7 -18.73 12.95 -0.18
CA PHE A 7 -18.92 11.51 -0.30
C PHE A 7 -17.87 10.74 0.50
N VAL A 8 -18.22 9.52 0.89
CA VAL A 8 -17.23 8.51 1.28
C VAL A 8 -16.49 8.11 0.01
N ASN A 9 -15.20 8.35 -0.02
CA ASN A 9 -14.38 7.91 -1.15
C ASN A 9 -13.97 6.45 -0.97
N CYS A 10 -13.91 5.70 -2.05
CA CYS A 10 -13.45 4.32 -2.05
C CYS A 10 -12.36 4.13 -3.11
N ARG A 11 -11.26 3.49 -2.71
CA ARG A 11 -10.17 3.07 -3.59
C ARG A 11 -10.03 1.57 -3.45
N SER A 12 -10.23 0.85 -4.56
CA SER A 12 -10.18 -0.61 -4.55
C SER A 12 -9.13 -1.07 -5.55
N PHE A 13 -8.05 -1.69 -5.05
CA PHE A 13 -6.96 -2.25 -5.84
C PHE A 13 -6.31 -1.26 -6.82
N LEU A 14 -6.15 0.00 -6.39
CA LEU A 14 -5.63 1.07 -7.25
C LEU A 14 -4.23 1.53 -6.86
N ASP A 15 -3.86 1.40 -5.59
CA ASP A 15 -2.67 2.05 -5.08
C ASP A 15 -1.38 1.23 -5.36
N HIS A 16 -1.47 -0.09 -5.42
CA HIS A 16 -0.36 -0.93 -5.86
C HIS A 16 -0.10 -0.84 -7.37
N ASN A 17 -1.11 -0.45 -8.16
CA ASN A 17 -1.03 -0.34 -9.62
C ASN A 17 -0.79 1.10 -10.11
N ARG A 18 -0.30 1.98 -9.23
CA ARG A 18 0.04 3.35 -9.59
C ARG A 18 1.33 3.41 -10.42
N ILE A 19 1.43 4.44 -11.26
CA ILE A 19 2.68 4.72 -11.96
C ILE A 19 3.68 5.32 -10.95
N TYR A 20 4.85 4.68 -10.83
CA TYR A 20 5.95 5.20 -10.01
C TYR A 20 6.47 6.53 -10.56
N SER A 21 6.69 7.48 -9.68
CA SER A 21 7.34 8.75 -9.98
C SER A 21 8.49 8.97 -9.01
N GLN A 22 9.69 9.14 -9.55
CA GLN A 22 10.88 9.40 -8.71
C GLN A 22 10.64 10.62 -7.80
N PRO A 23 10.68 10.46 -6.47
CA PRO A 23 10.46 11.59 -5.56
C PRO A 23 11.54 12.66 -5.70
N ILE A 24 11.13 13.89 -5.96
CA ILE A 24 12.05 15.05 -5.99
C ILE A 24 12.53 15.37 -4.58
N LYS A 25 11.62 15.25 -3.59
CA LYS A 25 11.90 15.49 -2.19
C LYS A 25 11.90 14.18 -1.43
N LYS A 26 13.01 13.89 -0.76
CA LYS A 26 13.09 12.76 0.17
C LYS A 26 12.38 13.14 1.48
N LEU A 27 11.55 12.22 1.97
CA LEU A 27 10.86 12.39 3.24
C LEU A 27 11.74 11.86 4.39
N ASP A 28 11.62 12.50 5.55
CA ASP A 28 12.28 12.01 6.77
C ASP A 28 11.41 10.94 7.43
N HIS A 29 11.81 9.68 7.29
CA HIS A 29 11.20 8.52 7.95
C HIS A 29 12.14 7.32 7.98
N LYS A 30 11.85 6.38 8.89
CA LYS A 30 12.57 5.10 9.04
C LYS A 30 11.74 3.90 8.55
N ILE A 31 10.74 4.13 7.69
CA ILE A 31 9.92 3.08 7.12
C ILE A 31 10.75 2.35 6.05
N TYR A 32 10.74 1.03 6.10
CA TYR A 32 11.49 0.17 5.18
C TYR A 32 10.68 -1.07 4.83
N SER A 33 10.57 -1.40 3.55
CA SER A 33 10.01 -2.65 3.04
C SER A 33 11.14 -3.61 2.70
N LYS A 34 10.96 -4.89 2.99
CA LYS A 34 11.88 -5.98 2.62
C LYS A 34 11.71 -6.41 1.16
N GLY A 35 10.70 -5.90 0.47
CA GLY A 35 10.45 -6.18 -0.94
C GLY A 35 11.54 -5.65 -1.86
N SER A 36 11.64 -6.25 -3.04
CA SER A 36 12.48 -5.77 -4.14
C SER A 36 11.58 -5.16 -5.20
N PHE A 37 11.94 -3.98 -5.68
CA PHE A 37 11.09 -3.21 -6.58
C PHE A 37 11.85 -2.82 -7.85
N SER A 38 11.13 -2.80 -8.96
CA SER A 38 11.66 -2.34 -10.25
C SER A 38 10.66 -1.43 -10.97
N PHE A 39 11.15 -0.58 -11.84
CA PHE A 39 10.36 0.22 -12.75
C PHE A 39 11.06 0.27 -14.09
N LYS A 40 10.37 -0.14 -15.14
CA LYS A 40 10.93 -0.22 -16.51
C LYS A 40 12.27 -0.98 -16.56
N GLY A 41 12.36 -2.08 -15.83
CA GLY A 41 13.57 -2.91 -15.75
C GLY A 41 14.71 -2.36 -14.90
N GLN A 42 14.54 -1.21 -14.26
CA GLN A 42 15.51 -0.61 -13.34
C GLN A 42 15.12 -0.87 -11.89
N ILE A 43 16.09 -1.27 -11.06
CA ILE A 43 15.86 -1.44 -9.62
C ILE A 43 15.63 -0.07 -9.00
N ILE A 44 14.57 0.06 -8.20
CA ILE A 44 14.27 1.25 -7.41
C ILE A 44 14.40 0.94 -5.92
N SER A 45 14.86 1.93 -5.15
CA SER A 45 15.02 1.73 -3.71
C SER A 45 13.65 1.64 -3.01
N SER A 46 13.55 0.80 -1.98
CA SER A 46 12.38 0.73 -1.11
C SER A 46 12.00 2.10 -0.54
N LYS A 47 13.02 2.92 -0.17
CA LYS A 47 12.80 4.27 0.34
C LYS A 47 12.13 5.18 -0.69
N ASP A 48 12.58 5.18 -1.93
CA ASP A 48 12.02 6.03 -3.00
C ASP A 48 10.57 5.63 -3.32
N LEU A 49 10.31 4.33 -3.34
CA LEU A 49 8.95 3.84 -3.55
C LEU A 49 8.01 4.19 -2.39
N ILE A 50 8.49 4.14 -1.16
CA ILE A 50 7.74 4.55 0.04
C ILE A 50 7.48 6.05 0.02
N ASP A 51 8.49 6.87 -0.31
CA ASP A 51 8.32 8.32 -0.47
C ASP A 51 7.26 8.64 -1.54
N ASP A 52 7.32 7.99 -2.71
CA ASP A 52 6.33 8.13 -3.78
C ASP A 52 4.92 7.76 -3.29
N PHE A 53 4.79 6.65 -2.58
CA PHE A 53 3.49 6.23 -2.06
C PHE A 53 2.93 7.20 -1.01
N ILE A 54 3.75 7.67 -0.07
CA ILE A 54 3.32 8.65 0.95
C ILE A 54 2.86 9.95 0.26
N ILE A 55 3.61 10.43 -0.73
CA ILE A 55 3.25 11.62 -1.51
C ILE A 55 1.94 11.39 -2.27
N HIS A 56 1.79 10.21 -2.89
CA HIS A 56 0.59 9.84 -3.63
C HIS A 56 -0.64 9.83 -2.73
N ILE A 57 -0.60 9.11 -1.61
CA ILE A 57 -1.76 8.94 -0.75
C ILE A 57 -2.11 10.23 0.01
N SER A 58 -1.12 11.07 0.34
CA SER A 58 -1.35 12.35 1.02
C SER A 58 -2.25 13.32 0.24
N LYS A 59 -2.33 13.16 -1.08
CA LYS A 59 -3.22 13.95 -1.95
C LYS A 59 -4.71 13.77 -1.59
N TRP A 60 -5.05 12.64 -0.97
CA TRP A 60 -6.41 12.33 -0.55
C TRP A 60 -6.83 13.04 0.73
N LYS A 61 -5.88 13.45 1.58
CA LYS A 61 -6.14 14.08 2.88
C LYS A 61 -7.15 15.24 2.80
N LYS A 62 -7.07 16.05 1.77
CA LYS A 62 -7.98 17.19 1.57
C LYS A 62 -9.41 16.82 1.22
N PHE A 63 -9.69 15.57 0.85
CA PHE A 63 -11.01 15.10 0.44
C PHE A 63 -11.71 14.22 1.46
N ILE A 64 -10.99 13.73 2.49
CA ILE A 64 -11.49 12.72 3.41
C ILE A 64 -11.93 13.28 4.78
N SER A 65 -11.75 14.58 5.02
CA SER A 65 -11.97 15.19 6.34
C SER A 65 -13.40 15.03 6.88
N LYS A 66 -14.40 14.92 6.01
CA LYS A 66 -15.82 14.82 6.42
C LYS A 66 -16.28 13.37 6.54
N HIS A 67 -16.01 12.53 5.55
CA HIS A 67 -16.60 11.20 5.42
C HIS A 67 -15.57 10.07 5.38
N GLY A 68 -14.27 10.39 5.34
CA GLY A 68 -13.19 9.39 5.29
C GLY A 68 -12.98 8.77 3.91
N LEU A 69 -12.11 7.74 3.91
CA LEU A 69 -11.68 6.99 2.73
C LEU A 69 -11.68 5.50 3.07
N ILE A 70 -12.30 4.70 2.23
CA ILE A 70 -12.16 3.25 2.28
C ILE A 70 -11.08 2.85 1.29
N ILE A 71 -10.06 2.13 1.75
CA ILE A 71 -9.04 1.52 0.88
C ILE A 71 -9.16 0.00 0.99
N VAL A 72 -9.34 -0.65 -0.16
CA VAL A 72 -9.20 -2.09 -0.34
C VAL A 72 -7.92 -2.29 -1.13
N GLU A 73 -6.93 -3.00 -0.54
CA GLU A 73 -5.63 -3.09 -1.17
C GLU A 73 -4.96 -4.45 -1.01
N LEU A 74 -4.11 -4.79 -1.97
CA LEU A 74 -3.24 -5.95 -1.96
C LEU A 74 -1.95 -5.65 -1.20
N HIS A 75 -1.44 -6.67 -0.52
CA HIS A 75 -0.19 -6.60 0.24
C HIS A 75 0.72 -7.77 -0.11
N THR A 76 2.01 -7.48 -0.16
CA THR A 76 3.03 -8.53 -0.20
C THR A 76 3.17 -9.18 1.17
N LEU A 77 3.74 -10.36 1.21
CA LEU A 77 4.09 -11.07 2.44
C LEU A 77 5.54 -10.80 2.82
N ASP A 78 5.85 -10.91 4.11
CA ASP A 78 7.25 -11.00 4.54
C ASP A 78 7.93 -12.17 3.82
N PRO A 79 9.14 -11.99 3.25
CA PRO A 79 9.86 -13.03 2.53
C PRO A 79 10.00 -14.35 3.28
N GLU A 80 10.11 -14.33 4.62
CA GLU A 80 10.15 -15.53 5.44
C GLU A 80 8.81 -16.29 5.47
N ILE A 81 7.69 -15.56 5.46
CA ILE A 81 6.36 -16.17 5.38
C ILE A 81 6.19 -16.81 4.00
N THR A 82 6.57 -16.10 2.94
CA THR A 82 6.54 -16.62 1.56
C THR A 82 7.37 -17.88 1.43
N ARG A 83 8.60 -17.88 1.95
CA ARG A 83 9.49 -19.03 1.92
C ARG A 83 8.91 -20.26 2.61
N LYS A 84 8.30 -20.08 3.80
CA LYS A 84 7.68 -21.17 4.57
C LYS A 84 6.44 -21.75 3.92
N ASN A 85 5.72 -20.96 3.14
CA ASN A 85 4.44 -21.34 2.53
C ASN A 85 4.53 -21.50 0.99
N SER A 86 5.74 -21.47 0.45
CA SER A 86 5.98 -21.69 -0.98
C SER A 86 5.44 -23.05 -1.41
N GLY A 87 4.60 -23.05 -2.45
CA GLY A 87 3.92 -24.23 -2.95
C GLY A 87 2.63 -24.64 -2.19
N ASN A 88 2.38 -24.07 -1.02
CA ASN A 88 1.19 -24.40 -0.19
C ASN A 88 0.12 -23.31 -0.19
N SER A 89 0.40 -22.14 -0.76
CA SER A 89 -0.53 -21.01 -0.78
C SER A 89 -0.52 -20.29 -2.13
N LEU A 90 -1.70 -20.09 -2.70
CA LEU A 90 -1.87 -19.26 -3.90
C LEU A 90 -1.44 -17.81 -3.67
N ALA A 91 -1.58 -17.30 -2.43
CA ALA A 91 -1.13 -15.96 -2.08
C ALA A 91 0.37 -15.76 -2.34
N CYS A 92 1.20 -16.78 -2.04
CA CYS A 92 2.64 -16.73 -2.29
C CYS A 92 2.98 -16.75 -3.79
N ALA A 93 2.17 -17.42 -4.63
CA ALA A 93 2.34 -17.43 -6.07
C ALA A 93 1.95 -16.08 -6.69
N TYR A 94 0.86 -15.49 -6.20
CA TYR A 94 0.42 -14.15 -6.64
C TYR A 94 1.45 -13.06 -6.33
N ASP A 95 2.08 -13.12 -5.17
CA ASP A 95 3.06 -12.13 -4.74
C ASP A 95 4.21 -12.00 -5.76
N GLY A 96 4.73 -13.13 -6.26
CA GLY A 96 5.79 -13.16 -7.27
C GLY A 96 5.40 -12.55 -8.62
N THR A 97 4.12 -12.57 -9.00
CA THR A 97 3.68 -12.08 -10.32
C THR A 97 3.63 -10.56 -10.41
N HIS A 98 3.37 -9.85 -9.31
CA HIS A 98 3.23 -8.40 -9.31
C HIS A 98 4.55 -7.67 -9.61
N GLY A 99 5.68 -8.23 -9.18
CA GLY A 99 7.00 -7.64 -9.46
C GLY A 99 7.37 -7.57 -10.95
N PHE A 100 6.77 -8.41 -11.80
CA PHE A 100 7.01 -8.42 -13.24
C PHE A 100 6.16 -7.41 -14.03
N SER A 101 5.17 -6.81 -13.39
CA SER A 101 4.20 -5.92 -14.05
C SER A 101 4.26 -4.48 -13.55
N ASP A 102 5.40 -4.05 -12.99
CA ASP A 102 5.60 -2.71 -12.40
C ASP A 102 4.50 -2.38 -11.35
N GLN A 103 4.05 -3.39 -10.61
CA GLN A 103 3.09 -3.23 -9.51
C GLN A 103 3.81 -3.24 -8.16
N TYR A 104 3.36 -2.40 -7.24
CA TYR A 104 4.10 -2.09 -6.02
C TYR A 104 3.28 -2.43 -4.79
N LEU A 105 3.51 -3.65 -4.26
CA LEU A 105 2.87 -4.14 -3.05
C LEU A 105 3.81 -3.93 -1.86
N PHE A 106 3.26 -3.34 -0.80
CA PHE A 106 3.94 -3.28 0.49
C PHE A 106 3.40 -4.33 1.43
N GLU A 107 4.21 -4.74 2.39
CA GLU A 107 3.74 -5.47 3.57
C GLU A 107 2.68 -4.63 4.29
N TYR A 108 1.68 -5.26 4.87
CA TYR A 108 0.54 -4.55 5.46
C TYR A 108 0.95 -3.55 6.56
N ASP A 109 1.91 -3.91 7.40
CA ASP A 109 2.43 -3.00 8.42
C ASP A 109 3.17 -1.79 7.83
N ILE A 110 3.86 -1.96 6.71
CA ILE A 110 4.49 -0.86 5.97
C ILE A 110 3.44 0.05 5.36
N PHE A 111 2.40 -0.52 4.74
CA PHE A 111 1.26 0.25 4.23
C PHE A 111 0.65 1.13 5.33
N LYS A 112 0.38 0.58 6.53
CA LYS A 112 -0.16 1.35 7.67
C LYS A 112 0.74 2.51 8.05
N LYS A 113 2.04 2.26 8.22
CA LYS A 113 3.02 3.31 8.54
C LYS A 113 3.07 4.42 7.49
N CYS A 114 2.89 4.08 6.21
CA CYS A 114 2.82 5.08 5.15
C CYS A 114 1.56 5.95 5.25
N ILE A 115 0.40 5.36 5.55
CA ILE A 115 -0.86 6.09 5.79
C ILE A 115 -0.71 7.06 6.97
N GLU A 116 -0.15 6.59 8.08
CA GLU A 116 0.11 7.41 9.26
C GLU A 116 1.11 8.55 8.95
N LYS A 117 2.19 8.24 8.22
CA LYS A 117 3.18 9.25 7.80
C LYS A 117 2.60 10.29 6.84
N ALA A 118 1.59 9.92 6.05
CA ALA A 118 0.81 10.85 5.23
C ALA A 118 -0.10 11.76 6.08
N GLY A 119 -0.15 11.57 7.39
CA GLY A 119 -0.95 12.35 8.33
C GLY A 119 -2.43 11.98 8.33
N MET A 120 -2.72 10.70 8.11
CA MET A 120 -4.06 10.12 8.16
C MET A 120 -4.13 9.04 9.25
N ILE A 121 -5.32 8.68 9.68
CA ILE A 121 -5.55 7.74 10.78
C ILE A 121 -6.34 6.55 10.27
N ILE A 122 -5.83 5.34 10.50
CA ILE A 122 -6.55 4.10 10.22
C ILE A 122 -7.47 3.78 11.40
N SER A 123 -8.73 3.48 11.10
CA SER A 123 -9.70 3.04 12.10
C SER A 123 -9.59 1.53 12.31
N TYR A 124 -8.86 1.10 13.32
CA TYR A 124 -8.68 -0.32 13.64
C TYR A 124 -9.99 -1.07 13.90
N LYS A 125 -11.03 -0.38 14.34
CA LYS A 125 -12.37 -0.95 14.51
C LYS A 125 -12.97 -1.47 13.19
N HIS A 126 -12.56 -0.92 12.06
CA HIS A 126 -13.08 -1.23 10.73
C HIS A 126 -12.03 -1.88 9.83
N GLU A 127 -10.95 -2.38 10.43
CA GLU A 127 -9.91 -3.12 9.73
C GLU A 127 -10.38 -4.54 9.45
N MET A 128 -10.22 -4.98 8.20
CA MET A 128 -10.47 -6.37 7.80
C MET A 128 -9.28 -6.90 7.01
N LEU A 129 -8.87 -8.13 7.28
CA LEU A 129 -7.75 -8.80 6.65
C LEU A 129 -8.18 -10.13 6.04
N PHE A 130 -7.72 -10.42 4.82
CA PHE A 130 -8.05 -11.63 4.08
C PHE A 130 -6.83 -12.20 3.34
N PRO A 131 -6.71 -13.57 3.24
CA PRO A 131 -7.35 -14.54 4.13
C PRO A 131 -6.86 -14.37 5.58
N LYS A 132 -7.60 -14.88 6.56
CA LYS A 132 -7.29 -14.64 7.98
C LYS A 132 -5.94 -15.20 8.44
N ASN A 133 -5.50 -16.32 7.85
CA ASN A 133 -4.28 -17.00 8.23
C ASN A 133 -3.01 -16.39 7.62
N ILE A 134 -3.08 -15.92 6.38
CA ILE A 134 -1.96 -15.29 5.66
C ILE A 134 -2.53 -14.08 4.90
N PRO A 135 -2.72 -12.93 5.56
CA PRO A 135 -3.39 -11.78 4.97
C PRO A 135 -2.59 -11.16 3.82
N THR A 136 -3.20 -11.12 2.65
CA THR A 136 -2.68 -10.43 1.46
C THR A 136 -3.61 -9.36 0.94
N VAL A 137 -4.80 -9.22 1.53
CA VAL A 137 -5.76 -8.17 1.22
C VAL A 137 -6.20 -7.50 2.50
N SER A 138 -6.29 -6.19 2.49
CA SER A 138 -6.89 -5.41 3.58
C SER A 138 -8.04 -4.55 3.12
N ILE A 139 -9.00 -4.32 4.02
CA ILE A 139 -10.00 -3.26 3.91
C ILE A 139 -9.79 -2.34 5.10
N ASN A 140 -9.55 -1.06 4.83
CA ASN A 140 -9.27 -0.04 5.84
C ASN A 140 -10.20 1.15 5.69
N TYR A 141 -10.70 1.66 6.80
CA TYR A 141 -11.35 2.96 6.86
C TYR A 141 -10.38 3.99 7.45
N ILE A 142 -10.16 5.06 6.70
CA ILE A 142 -9.12 6.07 6.96
C ILE A 142 -9.77 7.44 7.13
N LYS A 143 -9.27 8.21 8.09
CA LYS A 143 -9.65 9.59 8.39
C LYS A 143 -8.45 10.53 8.36
#